data_230d886febe79f8f98665d09cdaa62c8
#
_entry.id   230d886febe79f8f98665d09cdaa62c8
#
_cell.length_a   1.000
_cell.length_b   1.000
_cell.length_c   1.000
_cell.angle_alpha   90.00
_cell.angle_beta   90.00
_cell.angle_gamma   90.00
#
_symmetry.space_group_name_H-M   'P 1'
#
loop_
_entity.id
_entity.type
_entity.pdbx_description
1 polymer ?
#
loop_
_entity_poly.entity_id
_entity_poly.type
_entity_poly.pdbx_seq_one_letter_code
_entity_poly.pdbx_strand_id
1 'polypeptide(L)'
;LTDFYFREGHGLSRERGGPGGDRYVADFTHDARFGEKKGNRWLATMGRSPDALPVRTEKDKKCLVYDSGPLAEDMEVTGHPIADIYVSSSADHGDFFVYLEDVDENGRAVLVTEGVLRAGFASMVDNDEMIMGGGSGVDVLPDLPWHGYEKSDYEDRIFDGGKVVGLEFDLKPTSWVF
;
A
#
# COMPACT_ATOMS: atom_id res chain seq x y z
N LEU A 1 -6.11 -3.42 16.37
CA LEU A 1 -6.21 -2.85 15.03
C LEU A 1 -6.83 -1.46 15.11
N THR A 2 -6.36 -0.54 14.29
CA THR A 2 -6.88 0.82 14.18
C THR A 2 -7.18 1.10 12.72
N ASP A 3 -8.46 1.34 12.42
CA ASP A 3 -8.89 1.62 11.06
C ASP A 3 -8.84 3.11 10.77
N PHE A 4 -8.43 3.44 9.56
CA PHE A 4 -8.54 4.76 8.97
C PHE A 4 -9.33 4.66 7.67
N TYR A 5 -10.24 5.60 7.45
CA TYR A 5 -11.14 5.62 6.31
C TYR A 5 -10.84 6.82 5.41
N PHE A 6 -10.82 6.59 4.11
CA PHE A 6 -10.77 7.66 3.12
C PHE A 6 -12.02 8.51 3.19
N ARG A 7 -11.86 9.82 3.13
CA ARG A 7 -12.93 10.81 3.26
C ARG A 7 -12.96 11.73 2.06
N GLU A 8 -14.14 12.29 1.80
CA GLU A 8 -14.28 13.37 0.83
C GLU A 8 -13.28 14.51 1.13
N GLY A 9 -12.72 15.10 0.08
CA GLY A 9 -11.70 16.13 0.20
C GLY A 9 -10.31 15.60 0.53
N HIS A 10 -10.07 14.32 0.26
CA HIS A 10 -8.77 13.64 0.47
C HIS A 10 -8.35 13.55 1.94
N GLY A 11 -9.32 13.52 2.84
CA GLY A 11 -9.05 13.29 4.27
C GLY A 11 -8.88 11.82 4.59
N LEU A 12 -8.16 11.55 5.68
CA LEU A 12 -8.01 10.24 6.30
C LEU A 12 -8.47 10.33 7.76
N SER A 13 -9.41 9.49 8.19
CA SER A 13 -10.04 9.62 9.51
C SER A 13 -10.39 8.27 10.11
N ARG A 14 -10.38 8.21 11.46
CA ARG A 14 -10.91 7.04 12.21
C ARG A 14 -12.43 6.88 12.09
N GLU A 15 -13.13 7.92 11.68
CA GLU A 15 -14.58 7.85 11.49
C GLU A 15 -14.89 7.46 10.04
N ARG A 16 -15.79 6.50 9.88
CA ARG A 16 -16.27 6.09 8.56
C ARG A 16 -17.05 7.22 7.89
N GLY A 17 -16.73 7.50 6.61
CA GLY A 17 -17.45 8.47 5.80
C GLY A 17 -18.73 7.93 5.19
N GLY A 18 -19.49 8.84 4.54
CA GLY A 18 -20.55 8.45 3.61
C GLY A 18 -19.98 7.86 2.32
N PRO A 19 -20.86 7.33 1.45
CA PRO A 19 -20.45 6.83 0.14
C PRO A 19 -19.88 7.98 -0.70
N GLY A 20 -18.78 7.72 -1.39
CA GLY A 20 -18.09 8.68 -2.25
C GLY A 20 -17.02 8.00 -3.05
N GLY A 21 -16.29 8.76 -3.85
CA GLY A 21 -15.17 8.25 -4.62
C GLY A 21 -14.39 9.39 -5.27
N ASP A 22 -13.10 9.18 -5.40
CA ASP A 22 -12.18 10.09 -6.03
C ASP A 22 -11.75 9.56 -7.39
N ARG A 23 -11.45 10.46 -8.31
CA ARG A 23 -10.98 10.11 -9.64
C ARG A 23 -9.49 10.40 -9.76
N TYR A 24 -8.76 9.40 -10.17
CA TYR A 24 -7.35 9.49 -10.48
C TYR A 24 -7.11 9.26 -11.99
N VAL A 25 -6.23 10.05 -12.58
CA VAL A 25 -5.75 9.83 -13.95
C VAL A 25 -4.28 9.43 -13.87
N ALA A 26 -3.96 8.22 -14.29
CA ALA A 26 -2.60 7.72 -14.23
C ALA A 26 -1.64 8.63 -15.04
N ASP A 27 -0.63 9.15 -14.36
CA ASP A 27 0.44 9.95 -14.97
C ASP A 27 1.67 9.06 -15.20
N PHE A 28 1.83 8.59 -16.42
CA PHE A 28 2.97 7.74 -16.82
C PHE A 28 4.32 8.48 -16.84
N THR A 29 4.34 9.79 -16.57
CA THR A 29 5.57 10.52 -16.31
C THR A 29 5.99 10.46 -14.85
N HIS A 30 5.17 9.84 -13.99
CA HIS A 30 5.49 9.59 -12.60
C HIS A 30 6.67 8.63 -12.49
N ASP A 31 7.67 9.03 -11.72
CA ASP A 31 8.84 8.21 -11.44
C ASP A 31 8.80 7.69 -10.00
N ALA A 32 8.51 6.41 -9.85
CA ALA A 32 8.47 5.73 -8.55
C ALA A 32 9.87 5.45 -7.96
N ARG A 33 10.97 5.80 -8.67
CA ARG A 33 12.33 5.58 -8.15
C ARG A 33 12.55 6.30 -6.83
N PHE A 34 13.24 5.63 -5.92
CA PHE A 34 13.65 6.18 -4.64
C PHE A 34 14.79 7.18 -4.84
N GLY A 35 14.49 8.49 -4.77
CA GLY A 35 15.44 9.58 -4.67
C GLY A 35 16.58 9.61 -5.71
N GLU A 36 17.22 10.75 -5.83
CA GLU A 36 18.38 10.94 -6.70
C GLU A 36 19.67 10.29 -6.16
N LYS A 37 19.71 9.96 -4.88
CA LYS A 37 20.89 9.34 -4.25
C LYS A 37 20.79 7.82 -4.36
N LYS A 38 21.91 7.21 -4.70
CA LYS A 38 22.15 5.78 -5.02
C LYS A 38 21.85 4.80 -3.87
N GLY A 39 20.76 4.99 -3.15
CA GLY A 39 20.28 4.06 -2.13
C GLY A 39 19.01 3.36 -2.63
N ASN A 40 19.00 2.04 -2.63
CA ASN A 40 17.78 1.30 -2.75
C ASN A 40 17.58 0.47 -1.47
N ARG A 41 16.34 0.08 -1.17
CA ARG A 41 16.04 -0.70 0.05
C ARG A 41 16.80 -2.03 0.16
N TRP A 42 17.29 -2.57 -0.94
CA TRP A 42 18.13 -3.76 -0.95
C TRP A 42 19.48 -3.53 -0.28
N LEU A 43 19.97 -2.30 -0.25
CA LEU A 43 21.21 -1.96 0.45
C LEU A 43 21.06 -2.05 1.97
N ALA A 44 19.85 -1.86 2.51
CA ALA A 44 19.59 -2.05 3.93
C ALA A 44 19.78 -3.52 4.33
N THR A 45 19.37 -4.46 3.48
CA THR A 45 19.56 -5.91 3.73
C THR A 45 21.02 -6.34 3.65
N MET A 46 21.87 -5.52 3.02
CA MET A 46 23.32 -5.73 2.92
C MET A 46 24.13 -5.00 4.01
N GLY A 47 23.46 -4.57 5.09
CA GLY A 47 24.10 -3.87 6.21
C GLY A 47 24.49 -2.42 5.93
N ARG A 48 24.01 -1.85 4.85
CA ARG A 48 24.14 -0.43 4.56
C ARG A 48 22.84 0.29 4.91
N SER A 49 22.87 1.07 5.99
CA SER A 49 21.75 1.94 6.32
C SER A 49 21.44 2.87 5.15
N PRO A 50 20.19 2.99 4.71
CA PRO A 50 19.84 4.10 3.84
C PRO A 50 20.14 5.40 4.60
N ASP A 51 20.91 6.28 3.99
CA ASP A 51 21.30 7.56 4.61
C ASP A 51 20.10 8.46 4.96
N ALA A 52 18.94 8.18 4.41
CA ALA A 52 17.66 8.78 4.77
C ALA A 52 16.51 7.97 4.18
N LEU A 53 15.38 7.99 4.85
CA LEU A 53 14.12 7.51 4.28
C LEU A 53 13.73 8.37 3.07
N PRO A 54 13.16 7.78 2.02
CA PRO A 54 12.82 8.53 0.82
C PRO A 54 11.81 9.62 1.11
N VAL A 55 12.12 10.84 0.74
CA VAL A 55 11.17 11.97 0.75
C VAL A 55 10.32 11.89 -0.50
N ARG A 56 9.00 11.98 -0.33
CA ARG A 56 8.03 11.79 -1.41
C ARG A 56 7.24 13.04 -1.78
N THR A 57 7.31 14.11 -1.01
CA THR A 57 6.53 15.35 -1.14
C THR A 57 6.30 15.83 -2.59
N GLU A 58 7.35 15.79 -3.43
CA GLU A 58 7.20 16.19 -4.85
C GLU A 58 6.53 15.10 -5.71
N LYS A 59 6.71 13.84 -5.34
CA LYS A 59 6.13 12.71 -6.08
C LYS A 59 4.62 12.60 -5.81
N ASP A 60 4.20 12.94 -4.61
CA ASP A 60 2.82 12.84 -4.15
C ASP A 60 1.90 13.79 -4.90
N LYS A 61 2.44 14.87 -5.48
CA LYS A 61 1.69 15.76 -6.37
C LYS A 61 1.11 15.07 -7.61
N LYS A 62 1.60 13.86 -7.91
CA LYS A 62 1.12 13.01 -9.01
C LYS A 62 0.39 11.77 -8.53
N CYS A 63 0.12 11.67 -7.24
CA CYS A 63 -0.59 10.58 -6.61
C CYS A 63 -1.95 11.05 -6.09
N LEU A 64 -2.80 10.09 -5.76
CA LEU A 64 -3.98 10.34 -4.97
C LEU A 64 -3.55 10.26 -3.50
N VAL A 65 -3.63 11.37 -2.80
CA VAL A 65 -3.12 11.51 -1.42
C VAL A 65 -4.29 11.71 -0.47
N TYR A 66 -4.24 11.04 0.68
CA TYR A 66 -5.18 11.23 1.78
C TYR A 66 -4.41 11.56 3.06
N ASP A 67 -4.81 12.61 3.75
CA ASP A 67 -4.11 13.16 4.91
C ASP A 67 -5.01 13.11 6.16
N SER A 68 -4.45 12.64 7.27
CA SER A 68 -5.15 12.59 8.56
C SER A 68 -5.20 13.94 9.26
N GLY A 69 -4.43 14.91 8.79
CA GLY A 69 -4.08 16.07 9.58
C GLY A 69 -3.18 15.70 10.77
N PRO A 70 -2.80 16.67 11.59
CA PRO A 70 -1.97 16.43 12.76
C PRO A 70 -2.62 15.42 13.71
N LEU A 71 -1.85 14.43 14.14
CA LEU A 71 -2.29 13.49 15.19
C LEU A 71 -2.35 14.19 16.53
N ALA A 72 -3.37 13.84 17.35
CA ALA A 72 -3.54 14.42 18.68
C ALA A 72 -2.53 13.86 19.71
N GLU A 73 -1.97 12.72 19.43
CA GLU A 73 -1.00 11.99 20.26
C GLU A 73 -0.13 11.10 19.36
N ASP A 74 1.05 10.74 19.84
CA ASP A 74 1.94 9.82 19.15
C ASP A 74 1.22 8.49 18.83
N MET A 75 1.40 7.98 17.64
CA MET A 75 0.81 6.72 17.22
C MET A 75 1.90 5.75 16.76
N GLU A 76 2.01 4.64 17.47
CA GLU A 76 2.89 3.55 17.09
C GLU A 76 2.20 2.62 16.09
N VAL A 77 2.88 2.33 14.99
CA VAL A 77 2.48 1.33 13.99
C VAL A 77 3.56 0.27 13.93
N THR A 78 3.24 -0.95 14.41
CA THR A 78 4.14 -2.11 14.37
C THR A 78 3.43 -3.28 13.73
N GLY A 79 4.05 -3.85 12.70
CA GLY A 79 3.50 -4.96 11.91
C GLY A 79 3.25 -4.57 10.45
N HIS A 80 2.23 -5.18 9.85
CA HIS A 80 1.83 -4.97 8.46
C HIS A 80 0.60 -4.06 8.39
N PRO A 81 0.72 -2.80 7.92
CA PRO A 81 -0.46 -2.03 7.56
C PRO A 81 -1.17 -2.69 6.37
N ILE A 82 -2.50 -2.69 6.38
CA ILE A 82 -3.31 -3.28 5.33
C ILE A 82 -4.04 -2.16 4.59
N ALA A 83 -4.01 -2.20 3.27
CA ALA A 83 -4.79 -1.36 2.39
C ALA A 83 -6.02 -2.15 1.91
N ASP A 84 -7.22 -1.62 2.18
CA ASP A 84 -8.49 -2.10 1.64
C ASP A 84 -9.10 -0.98 0.80
N ILE A 85 -9.07 -1.13 -0.53
CA ILE A 85 -9.51 -0.13 -1.48
C ILE A 85 -10.47 -0.71 -2.51
N TYR A 86 -11.50 0.05 -2.84
CA TYR A 86 -12.46 -0.31 -3.89
C TYR A 86 -12.20 0.54 -5.12
N VAL A 87 -11.88 -0.10 -6.23
CA VAL A 87 -11.45 0.60 -7.44
C VAL A 87 -12.18 0.12 -8.68
N SER A 88 -12.35 1.01 -9.63
CA SER A 88 -12.74 0.67 -10.99
C SER A 88 -11.78 1.37 -11.96
N SER A 89 -11.60 0.84 -13.15
CA SER A 89 -10.68 1.40 -14.13
C SER A 89 -11.29 1.42 -15.52
N SER A 90 -10.84 2.37 -16.34
CA SER A 90 -11.10 2.36 -17.78
C SER A 90 -10.16 1.42 -18.55
N ALA A 91 -9.12 0.90 -17.91
CA ALA A 91 -8.25 -0.13 -18.43
C ALA A 91 -8.68 -1.51 -17.91
N ASP A 92 -8.33 -2.57 -18.60
CA ASP A 92 -8.72 -3.93 -18.23
C ASP A 92 -8.04 -4.42 -16.95
N HIS A 93 -6.86 -3.88 -16.64
CA HIS A 93 -6.04 -4.24 -15.48
C HIS A 93 -5.18 -3.05 -15.01
N GLY A 94 -4.49 -3.20 -13.87
CA GLY A 94 -3.58 -2.18 -13.35
C GLY A 94 -2.76 -2.70 -12.17
N ASP A 95 -1.66 -1.99 -11.89
CA ASP A 95 -0.85 -2.19 -10.69
C ASP A 95 -1.14 -1.05 -9.72
N PHE A 96 -1.42 -1.39 -8.47
CA PHE A 96 -1.74 -0.43 -7.41
C PHE A 96 -0.61 -0.39 -6.40
N PHE A 97 -0.11 0.80 -6.15
CA PHE A 97 0.95 1.07 -5.18
C PHE A 97 0.36 1.94 -4.07
N VAL A 98 0.48 1.49 -2.84
CA VAL A 98 0.08 2.25 -1.66
C VAL A 98 1.31 2.56 -0.83
N TYR A 99 1.40 3.80 -0.39
CA TYR A 99 2.48 4.32 0.43
C TYR A 99 1.90 4.83 1.75
N LEU A 100 2.48 4.39 2.86
CA LEU A 100 2.24 4.99 4.16
C LEU A 100 3.38 5.96 4.44
N GLU A 101 3.05 7.18 4.79
CA GLU A 101 3.98 8.28 4.91
C GLU A 101 3.78 9.04 6.22
N ASP A 102 4.87 9.53 6.77
CA ASP A 102 4.88 10.45 7.87
C ASP A 102 5.13 11.87 7.33
N VAL A 103 4.24 12.80 7.68
CA VAL A 103 4.28 14.17 7.21
C VAL A 103 4.61 15.10 8.37
N ASP A 104 5.77 15.73 8.31
CA ASP A 104 6.20 16.66 9.35
C ASP A 104 5.46 18.00 9.33
N GLU A 105 5.67 18.82 10.35
CA GLU A 105 5.07 20.15 10.51
C GLU A 105 5.36 21.12 9.33
N ASN A 106 6.35 20.84 8.52
CA ASN A 106 6.74 21.63 7.34
C ASN A 106 6.14 21.04 6.05
N GLY A 107 5.31 19.99 6.15
CA GLY A 107 4.71 19.31 5.01
C GLY A 107 5.67 18.42 4.23
N ARG A 108 6.76 17.99 4.86
CA ARG A 108 7.71 17.07 4.26
C ARG A 108 7.24 15.63 4.50
N ALA A 109 6.81 14.96 3.44
CA ALA A 109 6.37 13.58 3.47
C ALA A 109 7.57 12.62 3.38
N VAL A 110 7.65 11.68 4.31
CA VAL A 110 8.70 10.65 4.40
C VAL A 110 8.05 9.28 4.30
N LEU A 111 8.55 8.43 3.42
CA LEU A 111 8.05 7.07 3.26
C LEU A 111 8.32 6.23 4.52
N VAL A 112 7.29 5.72 5.14
CA VAL A 112 7.36 4.73 6.22
C VAL A 112 7.38 3.32 5.66
N THR A 113 6.37 2.97 4.85
CA THR A 113 6.30 1.67 4.18
C THR A 113 5.43 1.73 2.93
N GLU A 114 5.45 0.66 2.15
CA GLU A 114 4.69 0.55 0.91
C GLU A 114 4.18 -0.85 0.67
N GLY A 115 3.09 -0.95 -0.08
CA GLY A 115 2.57 -2.20 -0.63
C GLY A 115 2.27 -2.07 -2.12
N VAL A 116 2.17 -3.20 -2.80
CA VAL A 116 1.82 -3.25 -4.22
C VAL A 116 1.01 -4.50 -4.51
N LEU A 117 -0.07 -4.30 -5.27
CA LEU A 117 -0.84 -5.40 -5.82
C LEU A 117 -1.16 -5.15 -7.29
N ARG A 118 -0.91 -6.14 -8.13
CA ARG A 118 -1.49 -6.21 -9.47
C ARG A 118 -2.92 -6.69 -9.36
N ALA A 119 -3.88 -5.89 -9.80
CA ALA A 119 -5.29 -6.17 -9.60
C ALA A 119 -5.74 -7.56 -10.08
N GLY A 120 -5.13 -8.07 -11.15
CA GLY A 120 -5.43 -9.43 -11.64
C GLY A 120 -5.19 -10.54 -10.61
N PHE A 121 -4.40 -10.29 -9.56
CA PHE A 121 -4.17 -11.19 -8.44
C PHE A 121 -4.95 -10.79 -7.17
N ALA A 122 -6.07 -10.09 -7.31
CA ALA A 122 -6.87 -9.62 -6.17
C ALA A 122 -7.51 -10.75 -5.36
N SER A 123 -7.68 -11.95 -5.93
CA SER A 123 -8.21 -13.10 -5.20
C SER A 123 -7.28 -13.53 -4.09
N MET A 124 -7.81 -13.60 -2.88
CA MET A 124 -7.06 -14.13 -1.74
C MET A 124 -7.04 -15.65 -1.77
N VAL A 125 -5.95 -16.23 -1.28
CA VAL A 125 -5.79 -17.67 -1.08
C VAL A 125 -5.76 -17.99 0.40
N ASP A 126 -6.07 -19.23 0.75
CA ASP A 126 -6.00 -19.70 2.14
C ASP A 126 -4.54 -19.73 2.61
N ASN A 127 -4.31 -19.36 3.88
CA ASN A 127 -3.01 -19.43 4.51
C ASN A 127 -2.38 -20.83 4.44
N ASP A 128 -3.20 -21.88 4.50
CA ASP A 128 -2.73 -23.26 4.42
C ASP A 128 -2.11 -23.59 3.05
N GLU A 129 -2.52 -22.89 1.99
CA GLU A 129 -1.99 -23.05 0.63
C GLU A 129 -0.65 -22.32 0.45
N MET A 130 -0.40 -21.27 1.25
CA MET A 130 0.83 -20.47 1.19
C MET A 130 2.02 -21.11 1.93
N ILE A 131 1.81 -22.20 2.63
CA ILE A 131 2.90 -22.93 3.31
C ILE A 131 3.82 -23.53 2.24
N MET A 132 4.85 -22.83 1.91
CA MET A 132 5.90 -23.27 1.00
C MET A 132 6.55 -24.55 1.49
N GLY A 133 6.17 -25.64 0.87
CA GLY A 133 6.92 -26.92 0.88
C GLY A 133 7.30 -27.48 2.24
N GLY A 134 6.36 -28.17 2.83
CA GLY A 134 6.59 -29.30 3.72
C GLY A 134 7.64 -29.14 4.82
N GLY A 135 7.18 -28.87 6.03
CA GLY A 135 7.91 -29.36 7.19
C GLY A 135 8.83 -28.37 7.90
N SER A 136 8.68 -27.08 7.73
CA SER A 136 9.45 -26.12 8.53
C SER A 136 8.91 -25.93 9.96
N GLY A 137 7.77 -26.53 10.32
CA GLY A 137 7.19 -26.42 11.66
C GLY A 137 6.79 -25.00 12.07
N VAL A 138 6.63 -24.11 11.10
CA VAL A 138 6.12 -22.76 11.35
C VAL A 138 4.61 -22.79 11.08
N ASP A 139 3.86 -23.15 12.11
CA ASP A 139 2.41 -23.30 12.05
C ASP A 139 1.66 -21.97 12.14
N VAL A 140 2.34 -20.82 12.12
CA VAL A 140 1.69 -19.54 12.33
C VAL A 140 2.22 -18.53 11.32
N LEU A 141 1.57 -18.50 10.16
CA LEU A 141 1.63 -17.30 9.31
C LEU A 141 0.77 -16.21 9.93
N PRO A 142 1.17 -14.93 9.85
CA PRO A 142 0.31 -13.83 10.26
C PRO A 142 -0.99 -13.85 9.44
N ASP A 143 -2.09 -13.44 10.07
CA ASP A 143 -3.38 -13.26 9.42
C ASP A 143 -3.32 -12.01 8.52
N LEU A 144 -2.88 -12.22 7.29
CA LEU A 144 -2.68 -11.21 6.26
C LEU A 144 -3.48 -11.57 5.01
N PRO A 145 -3.79 -10.60 4.15
CA PRO A 145 -4.40 -10.86 2.84
C PRO A 145 -3.37 -11.52 1.90
N TRP A 146 -3.33 -12.84 1.92
CA TRP A 146 -2.44 -13.63 1.06
C TRP A 146 -3.00 -13.77 -0.35
N HIS A 147 -2.15 -13.61 -1.35
CA HIS A 147 -2.49 -13.75 -2.77
C HIS A 147 -1.67 -14.86 -3.41
N GLY A 148 -2.31 -15.67 -4.25
CA GLY A 148 -1.63 -16.59 -5.14
C GLY A 148 -1.01 -15.84 -6.32
N TYR A 149 0.09 -16.38 -6.85
CA TYR A 149 0.80 -15.77 -7.99
C TYR A 149 1.02 -16.77 -9.13
N GLU A 150 0.25 -17.85 -9.14
CA GLU A 150 0.22 -18.77 -10.26
C GLU A 150 -0.66 -18.22 -11.40
N LYS A 151 -0.53 -18.81 -12.58
CA LYS A 151 -1.35 -18.40 -13.72
C LYS A 151 -2.85 -18.61 -13.49
N SER A 152 -3.21 -19.61 -12.70
CA SER A 152 -4.59 -19.92 -12.30
C SER A 152 -5.21 -18.85 -11.40
N ASP A 153 -4.40 -18.10 -10.66
CA ASP A 153 -4.84 -17.09 -9.71
C ASP A 153 -5.06 -15.73 -10.37
N TYR A 154 -4.67 -15.61 -11.64
CA TYR A 154 -4.73 -14.36 -12.38
C TYR A 154 -6.03 -14.21 -13.16
N GLU A 155 -6.81 -13.19 -12.82
CA GLU A 155 -7.98 -12.75 -13.59
C GLU A 155 -7.56 -11.68 -14.61
N ASP A 156 -7.51 -12.07 -15.90
CA ASP A 156 -7.32 -11.11 -16.97
C ASP A 156 -8.59 -10.25 -17.12
N ARG A 157 -8.42 -8.95 -17.42
CA ARG A 157 -9.54 -8.00 -17.60
C ARG A 157 -10.42 -7.83 -16.35
N ILE A 158 -9.80 -7.83 -15.16
CA ILE A 158 -10.52 -7.75 -13.87
C ILE A 158 -11.47 -6.54 -13.76
N PHE A 159 -11.20 -5.44 -14.49
CA PHE A 159 -12.04 -4.23 -14.53
C PHE A 159 -13.00 -4.18 -15.72
N ASP A 160 -13.22 -5.29 -16.41
CA ASP A 160 -14.09 -5.32 -17.60
C ASP A 160 -15.45 -4.67 -17.33
N GLY A 161 -15.88 -3.79 -18.26
CA GLY A 161 -17.15 -3.05 -18.13
C GLY A 161 -17.16 -1.99 -17.01
N GLY A 162 -16.03 -1.62 -16.44
CA GLY A 162 -15.97 -0.67 -15.32
C GLY A 162 -16.42 -1.25 -13.98
N LYS A 163 -16.34 -2.56 -13.82
CA LYS A 163 -16.59 -3.28 -12.58
C LYS A 163 -15.79 -2.67 -11.43
N VAL A 164 -16.40 -2.51 -10.27
CA VAL A 164 -15.72 -2.15 -9.03
C VAL A 164 -15.16 -3.42 -8.39
N VAL A 165 -13.89 -3.39 -8.05
CA VAL A 165 -13.15 -4.50 -7.44
C VAL A 165 -12.58 -4.06 -6.10
N GLY A 166 -12.72 -4.88 -5.08
CA GLY A 166 -12.01 -4.73 -3.81
C GLY A 166 -10.59 -5.25 -3.95
N LEU A 167 -9.63 -4.44 -3.53
CA LEU A 167 -8.22 -4.80 -3.44
C LEU A 167 -7.81 -4.65 -1.99
N GLU A 168 -7.54 -5.76 -1.35
CA GLU A 168 -7.04 -5.82 0.02
C GLU A 168 -5.66 -6.45 0.00
N PHE A 169 -4.63 -5.72 0.46
CA PHE A 169 -3.25 -6.21 0.47
C PHE A 169 -2.43 -5.55 1.56
N ASP A 170 -1.43 -6.25 2.02
CA ASP A 170 -0.53 -5.75 3.05
C ASP A 170 0.56 -4.83 2.49
N LEU A 171 0.97 -3.88 3.30
CA LEU A 171 2.20 -3.14 3.14
C LEU A 171 3.32 -3.90 3.85
N LYS A 172 4.56 -3.70 3.43
CA LYS A 172 5.71 -4.32 4.07
C LYS A 172 5.74 -3.99 5.57
N PRO A 173 6.18 -4.95 6.40
CA PRO A 173 6.20 -4.75 7.84
C PRO A 173 7.07 -3.54 8.22
N THR A 174 6.60 -2.80 9.20
CA THR A 174 7.31 -1.63 9.73
C THR A 174 7.19 -1.58 11.25
N SER A 175 8.01 -0.75 11.87
CA SER A 175 7.86 -0.28 13.23
C SER A 175 8.19 1.21 13.22
N TRP A 176 7.19 2.04 13.45
CA TRP A 176 7.27 3.49 13.32
C TRP A 176 6.39 4.19 14.36
N VAL A 177 6.83 5.35 14.80
CA VAL A 177 6.05 6.25 15.65
C VAL A 177 5.82 7.55 14.88
N PHE A 178 4.57 7.88 14.68
CA PHE A 178 4.13 9.13 14.07
C PHE A 178 3.95 10.20 15.11
#